data_d493eaafa214e92459c91ce4d2b2cc91
#
_entry.id   d493eaafa214e92459c91ce4d2b2cc91
#
_cell.length_a   1.000
_cell.length_b   1.000
_cell.length_c   1.000
_cell.angle_alpha   90.00
_cell.angle_beta   90.00
_cell.angle_gamma   90.00
#
_symmetry.space_group_name_H-M   'P 1'
#
loop_
_entity.id
_entity.type
_entity.pdbx_description
1 polymer ?
#
loop_
_entity_poly.entity_id
_entity_poly.type
_entity_poly.pdbx_seq_one_letter_code
_entity_poly.pdbx_strand_id
1 'polypeptide(L)'
;VAGSMSTSRVRGFNYILNTVYQLMGYDIKAIDNLLDYAEVDRALSNKYVLNIDYNYVYMDFDDTITYKQTVNTEVMAFIYQCLNKNKKIKLLTRHAENIHESLQKYHIDETIFDEIIHIKDETLKSEYIKHKDAIFIDDAFRERYDVSKKCKIPVFDLDSVSALIDWRY
;
A
#
# COMPACT_ATOMS: atom_id res chain seq x y z
N VAL A 1 17.27 -10.09 17.89
CA VAL A 1 15.96 -9.48 18.18
C VAL A 1 15.42 -8.71 16.98
N ALA A 2 16.28 -7.99 16.22
CA ALA A 2 15.84 -7.23 15.03
C ALA A 2 15.28 -8.10 13.88
N GLY A 3 15.62 -9.37 13.87
CA GLY A 3 15.23 -10.28 12.79
C GLY A 3 13.74 -10.58 12.65
N SER A 4 12.92 -10.35 13.68
CA SER A 4 11.47 -10.60 13.63
C SER A 4 10.62 -9.33 13.40
N MET A 5 11.24 -8.14 13.36
CA MET A 5 10.51 -6.90 13.19
C MET A 5 9.91 -6.73 11.78
N SER A 6 10.46 -7.40 10.77
CA SER A 6 9.91 -7.40 9.42
C SER A 6 8.51 -8.01 9.37
N THR A 7 8.26 -9.08 10.15
CA THR A 7 6.95 -9.73 10.22
C THR A 7 5.88 -8.80 10.83
N SER A 8 6.24 -8.03 11.86
CA SER A 8 5.29 -7.07 12.45
C SER A 8 4.99 -5.90 11.53
N ARG A 9 5.95 -5.44 10.71
CA ARG A 9 5.71 -4.43 9.68
C ARG A 9 4.67 -4.88 8.66
N VAL A 10 4.79 -6.12 8.17
CA VAL A 10 3.83 -6.71 7.22
C VAL A 10 2.42 -6.77 7.83
N ARG A 11 2.32 -6.98 9.13
CA ARG A 11 1.04 -6.92 9.87
C ARG A 11 0.52 -5.50 10.13
N GLY A 12 1.21 -4.47 9.66
CA GLY A 12 0.79 -3.07 9.83
C GLY A 12 1.38 -2.36 11.05
N PHE A 13 2.33 -2.98 11.77
CA PHE A 13 2.92 -2.38 12.97
C PHE A 13 4.45 -2.25 12.88
N ASN A 14 4.93 -1.02 12.71
CA ASN A 14 6.34 -0.70 12.74
C ASN A 14 6.77 -0.32 14.17
N TYR A 15 7.35 -1.27 14.91
CA TYR A 15 7.74 -1.06 16.30
C TYR A 15 8.71 0.12 16.49
N ILE A 16 9.71 0.26 15.62
CA ILE A 16 10.72 1.33 15.74
C ILE A 16 10.06 2.69 15.58
N LEU A 17 9.29 2.88 14.50
CA LEU A 17 8.60 4.13 14.22
C LEU A 17 7.58 4.48 15.32
N ASN A 18 6.82 3.50 15.76
CA ASN A 18 5.84 3.68 16.81
C ASN A 18 6.47 4.01 18.16
N THR A 19 7.66 3.43 18.48
CA THR A 19 8.42 3.82 19.67
C THR A 19 8.86 5.27 19.60
N VAL A 20 9.34 5.73 18.45
CA VAL A 20 9.71 7.14 18.23
C VAL A 20 8.50 8.05 18.43
N TYR A 21 7.37 7.71 17.83
CA TYR A 21 6.13 8.48 17.99
C TYR A 21 5.66 8.54 19.44
N GLN A 22 5.73 7.42 20.17
CA GLN A 22 5.39 7.40 21.59
C GLN A 22 6.29 8.32 22.40
N LEU A 23 7.60 8.28 22.15
CA LEU A 23 8.56 9.18 22.82
C LEU A 23 8.31 10.66 22.49
N MET A 24 7.75 10.96 21.33
CA MET A 24 7.34 12.30 20.91
C MET A 24 5.96 12.70 21.45
N GLY A 25 5.29 11.84 22.20
CA GLY A 25 3.98 12.12 22.79
C GLY A 25 2.79 11.95 21.87
N TYR A 26 2.96 11.29 20.71
CA TYR A 26 1.86 10.97 19.81
C TYR A 26 1.07 9.75 20.31
N ASP A 27 -0.25 9.80 20.11
CA ASP A 27 -1.12 8.65 20.36
C ASP A 27 -0.92 7.58 19.28
N ILE A 28 -0.47 6.40 19.70
CA ILE A 28 -0.18 5.29 18.79
C ILE A 28 -1.42 4.43 18.63
N LYS A 29 -1.86 4.29 17.39
CA LYS A 29 -2.97 3.43 17.00
C LYS A 29 -2.45 2.26 16.18
N ALA A 30 -2.63 1.05 16.70
CA ALA A 30 -2.28 -0.16 15.98
C ALA A 30 -3.26 -0.42 14.82
N ILE A 31 -2.70 -0.73 13.66
CA ILE A 31 -3.41 -1.30 12.52
C ILE A 31 -3.05 -2.78 12.49
N ASP A 32 -4.04 -3.66 12.42
CA ASP A 32 -3.82 -5.09 12.17
C ASP A 32 -4.40 -5.44 10.79
N ASN A 33 -3.55 -5.90 9.89
CA ASN A 33 -3.93 -6.30 8.53
C ASN A 33 -4.68 -7.64 8.48
N LEU A 34 -5.08 -8.19 9.64
CA LEU A 34 -5.84 -9.43 9.75
C LEU A 34 -5.21 -10.61 9.01
N LEU A 35 -3.87 -10.68 9.01
CA LEU A 35 -3.13 -11.79 8.41
C LEU A 35 -3.13 -13.00 9.34
N ASP A 36 -3.72 -14.10 8.89
CA ASP A 36 -3.70 -15.36 9.64
C ASP A 36 -2.30 -15.97 9.65
N TYR A 37 -1.57 -15.82 8.55
CA TYR A 37 -0.28 -16.45 8.36
C TYR A 37 0.65 -15.59 7.48
N ALA A 38 1.95 -15.55 7.81
CA ALA A 38 3.02 -15.01 6.97
C ALA A 38 4.24 -15.93 7.05
N GLU A 39 4.68 -16.44 5.89
CA GLU A 39 5.92 -17.20 5.78
C GLU A 39 7.07 -16.24 5.42
N VAL A 40 8.15 -16.31 6.18
CA VAL A 40 9.36 -15.49 5.98
C VAL A 40 10.54 -16.41 5.72
N ASP A 41 11.08 -16.37 4.51
CA ASP A 41 12.36 -16.97 4.20
C ASP A 41 13.50 -15.94 4.40
N ARG A 42 14.51 -16.32 5.16
CA ARG A 42 15.65 -15.47 5.50
C ARG A 42 16.90 -15.96 4.81
N ALA A 43 17.25 -15.28 3.74
CA ALA A 43 18.56 -15.40 3.10
C ALA A 43 19.31 -14.06 3.24
N LEU A 44 19.90 -13.58 2.16
CA LEU A 44 20.46 -12.22 2.08
C LEU A 44 19.37 -11.14 2.03
N SER A 45 18.17 -11.49 1.59
CA SER A 45 16.97 -10.66 1.60
C SER A 45 15.79 -11.46 2.14
N ASN A 46 14.87 -10.78 2.84
CA ASN A 46 13.63 -11.41 3.25
C ASN A 46 12.72 -11.61 2.03
N LYS A 47 12.10 -12.80 1.95
CA LYS A 47 11.04 -13.11 0.98
C LYS A 47 9.81 -13.52 1.75
N TYR A 48 8.63 -13.11 1.28
CA TYR A 48 7.38 -13.28 2.00
C TYR A 48 6.39 -14.05 1.13
N VAL A 49 5.55 -14.83 1.79
CA VAL A 49 4.33 -15.38 1.23
C VAL A 49 3.21 -14.97 2.17
N LEU A 50 2.33 -14.12 1.70
CA LEU A 50 1.21 -13.63 2.48
C LEU A 50 -0.05 -14.43 2.12
N ASN A 51 -0.75 -14.94 3.14
CA ASN A 51 -2.04 -15.59 2.95
C ASN A 51 -3.15 -14.53 2.94
N ILE A 52 -3.18 -13.73 1.86
CA ILE A 52 -4.23 -12.76 1.60
C ILE A 52 -4.84 -13.01 0.23
N ASP A 53 -6.15 -13.03 0.16
CA ASP A 53 -6.88 -13.13 -1.10
C ASP A 53 -7.55 -11.78 -1.41
N TYR A 54 -7.27 -11.26 -2.61
CA TYR A 54 -7.83 -9.99 -3.09
C TYR A 54 -7.88 -10.00 -4.61
N ASN A 55 -8.85 -9.28 -5.15
CA ASN A 55 -8.99 -9.04 -6.59
C ASN A 55 -8.78 -7.57 -6.95
N TYR A 56 -8.90 -6.67 -5.99
CA TYR A 56 -8.78 -5.23 -6.18
C TYR A 56 -7.61 -4.66 -5.38
N VAL A 57 -6.89 -3.72 -6.00
CA VAL A 57 -5.84 -2.93 -5.34
C VAL A 57 -6.22 -1.47 -5.47
N TYR A 58 -6.42 -0.79 -4.36
CA TYR A 58 -6.51 0.66 -4.32
C TYR A 58 -5.16 1.20 -3.88
N MET A 59 -4.62 2.18 -4.59
CA MET A 59 -3.34 2.77 -4.23
C MET A 59 -3.30 4.27 -4.48
N ASP A 60 -2.51 4.96 -3.66
CA ASP A 60 -2.22 6.38 -3.83
C ASP A 60 -1.16 6.63 -4.90
N PHE A 61 -1.00 7.89 -5.30
CA PHE A 61 -0.03 8.34 -6.30
C PHE A 61 1.20 8.98 -5.65
N ASP A 62 0.98 10.09 -4.92
CA ASP A 62 2.06 10.87 -4.32
C ASP A 62 2.71 10.10 -3.17
N ASP A 63 4.03 10.17 -3.10
CA ASP A 63 4.84 9.44 -2.12
C ASP A 63 4.53 7.93 -2.02
N THR A 64 3.77 7.39 -2.99
CA THR A 64 3.43 5.96 -3.16
C THR A 64 3.94 5.43 -4.50
N ILE A 65 3.27 5.73 -5.62
CA ILE A 65 3.75 5.39 -6.97
C ILE A 65 4.94 6.27 -7.34
N THR A 66 4.93 7.53 -6.90
CA THR A 66 6.04 8.47 -7.09
C THR A 66 6.66 8.86 -5.76
N TYR A 67 7.95 9.16 -5.78
CA TYR A 67 8.70 9.66 -4.63
C TYR A 67 9.83 10.56 -5.09
N LYS A 68 9.93 11.79 -4.53
CA LYS A 68 10.98 12.77 -4.88
C LYS A 68 11.19 12.93 -6.38
N GLN A 69 10.10 13.09 -7.13
CA GLN A 69 10.10 13.25 -8.59
C GLN A 69 10.63 12.02 -9.37
N THR A 70 10.63 10.86 -8.78
CA THR A 70 10.94 9.59 -9.43
C THR A 70 9.81 8.59 -9.24
N VAL A 71 9.78 7.56 -10.07
CA VAL A 71 8.84 6.46 -9.94
C VAL A 71 9.37 5.44 -8.94
N ASN A 72 8.53 4.96 -8.05
CA ASN A 72 8.85 3.85 -7.15
C ASN A 72 8.82 2.53 -7.93
N THR A 73 10.00 2.04 -8.28
CA THR A 73 10.13 0.83 -9.12
C THR A 73 9.64 -0.43 -8.43
N GLU A 74 9.66 -0.50 -7.10
CA GLU A 74 9.14 -1.64 -6.35
C GLU A 74 7.61 -1.68 -6.41
N VAL A 75 6.95 -0.53 -6.27
CA VAL A 75 5.50 -0.40 -6.46
C VAL A 75 5.12 -0.74 -7.90
N MET A 76 5.89 -0.30 -8.88
CA MET A 76 5.64 -0.66 -10.29
C MET A 76 5.79 -2.16 -10.54
N ALA A 77 6.79 -2.81 -9.93
CA ALA A 77 6.94 -4.27 -10.02
C ALA A 77 5.70 -4.98 -9.45
N PHE A 78 5.19 -4.52 -8.32
CA PHE A 78 3.94 -5.02 -7.73
C PHE A 78 2.72 -4.79 -8.64
N ILE A 79 2.59 -3.60 -9.24
CA ILE A 79 1.53 -3.28 -10.20
C ILE A 79 1.53 -4.29 -11.35
N TYR A 80 2.69 -4.49 -12.00
CA TYR A 80 2.79 -5.44 -13.10
C TYR A 80 2.53 -6.89 -12.69
N GLN A 81 2.94 -7.29 -11.48
CA GLN A 81 2.56 -8.60 -10.96
C GLN A 81 1.04 -8.73 -10.80
N CYS A 82 0.36 -7.69 -10.34
CA CYS A 82 -1.10 -7.65 -10.23
C CYS A 82 -1.77 -7.78 -11.61
N LEU A 83 -1.29 -7.03 -12.60
CA LEU A 83 -1.80 -7.10 -13.98
C LEU A 83 -1.62 -8.50 -14.57
N ASN A 84 -0.45 -9.14 -14.40
CA ASN A 84 -0.18 -10.50 -14.84
C ASN A 84 -1.12 -11.54 -14.20
N LYS A 85 -1.63 -11.24 -13.01
CA LYS A 85 -2.60 -12.06 -12.27
C LYS A 85 -4.06 -11.62 -12.51
N ASN A 86 -4.33 -10.75 -13.49
CA ASN A 86 -5.65 -10.19 -13.82
C ASN A 86 -6.34 -9.49 -12.63
N LYS A 87 -5.58 -8.94 -11.70
CA LYS A 87 -6.12 -8.13 -10.60
C LYS A 87 -6.41 -6.72 -11.08
N LYS A 88 -7.41 -6.10 -10.49
CA LYS A 88 -7.91 -4.77 -10.84
C LYS A 88 -7.23 -3.70 -10.00
N ILE A 89 -6.60 -2.73 -10.65
CA ILE A 89 -5.87 -1.65 -9.97
C ILE A 89 -6.64 -0.36 -10.11
N LYS A 90 -6.91 0.29 -8.98
CA LYS A 90 -7.58 1.58 -8.90
C LYS A 90 -6.66 2.61 -8.27
N LEU A 91 -6.34 3.64 -9.04
CA LEU A 91 -5.62 4.79 -8.52
C LEU A 91 -6.58 5.68 -7.73
N LEU A 92 -6.29 5.93 -6.46
CA LEU A 92 -7.14 6.68 -5.55
C LEU A 92 -6.33 7.77 -4.85
N THR A 93 -6.32 8.97 -5.41
CA THR A 93 -5.37 10.01 -5.04
C THR A 93 -6.00 11.39 -4.82
N ARG A 94 -5.32 12.21 -3.99
CA ARG A 94 -5.59 13.64 -3.78
C ARG A 94 -4.57 14.53 -4.49
N HIS A 95 -3.90 14.01 -5.51
CA HIS A 95 -2.88 14.73 -6.26
C HIS A 95 -3.28 16.19 -6.55
N ALA A 96 -2.37 17.14 -6.29
CA ALA A 96 -2.69 18.56 -6.41
C ALA A 96 -2.86 19.01 -7.87
N GLU A 97 -2.07 18.42 -8.77
CA GLU A 97 -2.04 18.75 -10.19
C GLU A 97 -3.01 17.88 -11.01
N ASN A 98 -2.91 17.98 -12.33
CA ASN A 98 -3.65 17.09 -13.24
C ASN A 98 -2.99 15.69 -13.21
N ILE A 99 -3.71 14.70 -12.72
CA ILE A 99 -3.18 13.33 -12.58
C ILE A 99 -2.77 12.72 -13.92
N HIS A 100 -3.51 13.01 -15.01
CA HIS A 100 -3.20 12.50 -16.35
C HIS A 100 -1.88 13.07 -16.89
N GLU A 101 -1.65 14.37 -16.71
CA GLU A 101 -0.39 15.02 -17.07
C GLU A 101 0.77 14.48 -16.21
N SER A 102 0.53 14.21 -14.93
CA SER A 102 1.54 13.65 -14.04
C SER A 102 1.89 12.22 -14.43
N LEU A 103 0.92 11.37 -14.74
CA LEU A 103 1.18 10.01 -15.24
C LEU A 103 2.02 10.06 -16.54
N GLN A 104 1.65 10.93 -17.48
CA GLN A 104 2.43 11.12 -18.71
C GLN A 104 3.87 11.60 -18.43
N LYS A 105 4.05 12.56 -17.54
CA LYS A 105 5.36 13.07 -17.11
C LYS A 105 6.25 11.96 -16.56
N TYR A 106 5.69 11.02 -15.82
CA TYR A 106 6.41 9.89 -15.24
C TYR A 106 6.47 8.66 -16.16
N HIS A 107 5.99 8.77 -17.40
CA HIS A 107 5.92 7.67 -18.38
C HIS A 107 5.14 6.45 -17.86
N ILE A 108 4.07 6.70 -17.08
CA ILE A 108 3.16 5.68 -16.59
C ILE A 108 1.93 5.67 -17.50
N ASP A 109 1.67 4.54 -18.15
CA ASP A 109 0.50 4.35 -18.97
C ASP A 109 -0.75 4.26 -18.10
N GLU A 110 -1.76 5.09 -18.40
CA GLU A 110 -3.03 5.11 -17.66
C GLU A 110 -3.80 3.79 -17.75
N THR A 111 -3.58 3.03 -18.81
CA THR A 111 -4.28 1.75 -19.04
C THR A 111 -3.90 0.66 -18.04
N ILE A 112 -2.86 0.87 -17.25
CA ILE A 112 -2.53 -0.03 -16.11
C ILE A 112 -3.54 0.08 -14.98
N PHE A 113 -4.33 1.16 -14.93
CA PHE A 113 -5.38 1.37 -13.94
C PHE A 113 -6.76 1.10 -14.55
N ASP A 114 -7.54 0.24 -13.88
CA ASP A 114 -8.95 0.03 -14.26
C ASP A 114 -9.82 1.24 -13.96
N GLU A 115 -9.41 2.08 -13.03
CA GLU A 115 -10.08 3.32 -12.66
C GLU A 115 -9.10 4.30 -12.01
N ILE A 116 -9.22 5.58 -12.39
CA ILE A 116 -8.50 6.68 -11.76
C ILE A 116 -9.50 7.56 -11.01
N ILE A 117 -9.39 7.56 -9.69
CA ILE A 117 -10.26 8.32 -8.78
C ILE A 117 -9.44 9.48 -8.22
N HIS A 118 -9.64 10.66 -8.81
CA HIS A 118 -8.97 11.88 -8.40
C HIS A 118 -9.87 12.70 -7.46
N ILE A 119 -9.60 12.64 -6.16
CA ILE A 119 -10.37 13.33 -5.13
C ILE A 119 -9.97 14.81 -5.09
N LYS A 120 -10.92 15.70 -5.29
CA LYS A 120 -10.71 17.15 -5.30
C LYS A 120 -11.31 17.87 -4.09
N ASP A 121 -11.93 17.13 -3.20
CA ASP A 121 -12.60 17.65 -2.00
C ASP A 121 -12.09 16.95 -0.74
N GLU A 122 -12.74 17.19 0.39
CA GLU A 122 -12.40 16.61 1.70
C GLU A 122 -12.98 15.20 1.92
N THR A 123 -13.60 14.60 0.90
CA THR A 123 -14.19 13.25 1.02
C THR A 123 -13.10 12.23 1.31
N LEU A 124 -13.30 11.39 2.31
CA LEU A 124 -12.31 10.41 2.75
C LEU A 124 -12.09 9.31 1.70
N LYS A 125 -10.85 8.83 1.56
CA LYS A 125 -10.53 7.74 0.62
C LYS A 125 -11.37 6.49 0.88
N SER A 126 -11.71 6.19 2.13
CA SER A 126 -12.57 5.07 2.51
C SER A 126 -13.96 5.09 1.87
N GLU A 127 -14.49 6.25 1.51
CA GLU A 127 -15.81 6.38 0.87
C GLU A 127 -15.80 5.90 -0.61
N TYR A 128 -14.63 5.86 -1.22
CA TYR A 128 -14.44 5.39 -2.60
C TYR A 128 -14.13 3.90 -2.70
N ILE A 129 -13.77 3.25 -1.59
CA ILE A 129 -13.44 1.83 -1.56
C ILE A 129 -14.72 0.99 -1.45
N LYS A 130 -15.10 0.35 -2.55
CA LYS A 130 -16.37 -0.39 -2.66
C LYS A 130 -16.21 -1.90 -2.53
N HIS A 131 -15.00 -2.44 -2.74
CA HIS A 131 -14.73 -3.87 -2.78
C HIS A 131 -14.22 -4.38 -1.43
N LYS A 132 -14.70 -5.53 -0.99
CA LYS A 132 -14.23 -6.17 0.25
C LYS A 132 -13.07 -7.12 0.03
N ASP A 133 -12.95 -7.67 -1.16
CA ASP A 133 -11.84 -8.46 -1.65
C ASP A 133 -10.75 -7.53 -2.24
N ALA A 134 -10.33 -6.56 -1.45
CA ALA A 134 -9.39 -5.52 -1.84
C ALA A 134 -8.26 -5.33 -0.81
N ILE A 135 -7.18 -4.74 -1.27
CA ILE A 135 -6.14 -4.16 -0.43
C ILE A 135 -6.00 -2.67 -0.73
N PHE A 136 -5.45 -1.92 0.22
CA PHE A 136 -5.17 -0.51 0.07
C PHE A 136 -3.70 -0.19 0.38
N ILE A 137 -3.03 0.56 -0.49
CA ILE A 137 -1.63 0.96 -0.38
C ILE A 137 -1.53 2.47 -0.41
N ASP A 138 -0.92 3.05 0.62
CA ASP A 138 -0.84 4.50 0.80
C ASP A 138 0.31 4.81 1.77
N ASP A 139 1.08 5.87 1.57
CA ASP A 139 2.15 6.31 2.47
C ASP A 139 1.60 6.93 3.76
N ALA A 140 0.43 7.59 3.67
CA ALA A 140 -0.18 8.32 4.78
C ALA A 140 -0.86 7.39 5.78
N PHE A 141 -0.32 7.32 7.00
CA PHE A 141 -0.90 6.52 8.08
C PHE A 141 -2.37 6.86 8.35
N ARG A 142 -2.74 8.13 8.30
CA ARG A 142 -4.11 8.59 8.54
C ARG A 142 -5.10 7.94 7.57
N GLU A 143 -4.77 7.91 6.28
CA GLU A 143 -5.61 7.32 5.25
C GLU A 143 -5.71 5.79 5.45
N ARG A 144 -4.58 5.11 5.69
CA ARG A 144 -4.58 3.68 5.99
C ARG A 144 -5.40 3.34 7.23
N TYR A 145 -5.29 4.13 8.29
CA TYR A 145 -6.05 3.91 9.52
C TYR A 145 -7.56 4.03 9.30
N ASP A 146 -8.00 5.08 8.60
CA ASP A 146 -9.42 5.30 8.28
C ASP A 146 -9.98 4.15 7.42
N VAL A 147 -9.29 3.80 6.36
CA VAL A 147 -9.65 2.68 5.48
C VAL A 147 -9.71 1.36 6.25
N SER A 148 -8.71 1.05 7.06
CA SER A 148 -8.71 -0.17 7.88
C SER A 148 -9.92 -0.23 8.81
N LYS A 149 -10.28 0.88 9.44
CA LYS A 149 -11.41 0.93 10.38
C LYS A 149 -12.77 0.85 9.70
N LYS A 150 -12.96 1.56 8.59
CA LYS A 150 -14.25 1.65 7.90
C LYS A 150 -14.46 0.52 6.90
N CYS A 151 -13.46 0.23 6.09
CA CYS A 151 -13.59 -0.75 5.01
C CYS A 151 -13.32 -2.17 5.47
N LYS A 152 -12.55 -2.39 6.55
CA LYS A 152 -12.17 -3.70 7.07
C LYS A 152 -11.41 -4.55 6.04
N ILE A 153 -10.52 -3.93 5.28
CA ILE A 153 -9.62 -4.56 4.32
C ILE A 153 -8.17 -4.41 4.79
N PRO A 154 -7.24 -5.27 4.33
CA PRO A 154 -5.81 -5.10 4.60
C PRO A 154 -5.28 -3.79 4.01
N VAL A 155 -4.43 -3.10 4.77
CA VAL A 155 -3.80 -1.85 4.37
C VAL A 155 -2.28 -1.96 4.54
N PHE A 156 -1.54 -1.39 3.59
CA PHE A 156 -0.09 -1.51 3.54
C PHE A 156 0.56 -0.15 3.37
N ASP A 157 1.69 0.05 4.03
CA ASP A 157 2.60 1.15 3.74
C ASP A 157 3.65 0.74 2.70
N LEU A 158 4.46 1.69 2.27
CA LEU A 158 5.49 1.42 1.25
C LEU A 158 6.55 0.42 1.71
N ASP A 159 6.89 0.43 2.99
CA ASP A 159 7.87 -0.50 3.56
C ASP A 159 7.40 -1.97 3.47
N SER A 160 6.13 -2.17 3.21
CA SER A 160 5.50 -3.49 3.14
C SER A 160 5.23 -3.97 1.70
N VAL A 161 5.43 -3.12 0.69
CA VAL A 161 5.14 -3.49 -0.71
C VAL A 161 5.99 -4.67 -1.17
N SER A 162 7.26 -4.73 -0.76
CA SER A 162 8.14 -5.88 -1.05
C SER A 162 7.57 -7.22 -0.59
N ALA A 163 6.78 -7.19 0.49
CA ALA A 163 6.14 -8.40 1.00
C ALA A 163 4.90 -8.83 0.17
N LEU A 164 4.34 -7.92 -0.62
CA LEU A 164 3.22 -8.20 -1.53
C LEU A 164 3.70 -8.81 -2.86
N ILE A 165 4.98 -8.64 -3.19
CA ILE A 165 5.56 -9.22 -4.39
C ILE A 165 5.84 -10.70 -4.14
N ASP A 166 5.12 -11.57 -4.83
CA ASP A 166 5.34 -13.01 -4.77
C ASP A 166 6.58 -13.38 -5.58
N TRP A 167 7.63 -13.71 -4.89
CA TRP A 167 8.94 -14.04 -5.45
C TRP A 167 8.99 -15.36 -6.23
N ARG A 168 7.92 -16.13 -6.18
CA ARG A 168 7.81 -17.43 -6.87
C ARG A 168 7.37 -17.29 -8.33
N TYR A 169 7.02 -16.07 -8.77
CA TYR A 169 6.54 -15.77 -10.13
C TYR A 169 7.43 -14.75 -10.80
#